data_7e0810114b323c90a3d435970712ab49
#
_entry.id   7e0810114b323c90a3d435970712ab49
#
_cell.length_a   1.000
_cell.length_b   1.000
_cell.length_c   1.000
_cell.angle_alpha   90.00
_cell.angle_beta   90.00
_cell.angle_gamma   90.00
#
_symmetry.space_group_name_H-M   'P 1'
#
loop_
_entity.id
_entity.type
_entity.pdbx_description
1 polymer ?
#
loop_
_entity_poly.entity_id
_entity_poly.type
_entity_poly.pdbx_seq_one_letter_code
_entity_poly.pdbx_strand_id
1 'polypeptide(L)'
;YAEIVNLMTRLLAGVLVLKLYASDQTSSMKMPWVILILVFPILGVGLYLLIGLNGGTRKMRERYDQIDRELLPLLPNDSECRETLGRKIPKAGNISDYIQKNASYPVYQNTDVIYYDEAVKGLEAQLADLAKAEKFIFMEYHAIEDAQAWHKIQRVLEDRVKAGVEVRVFYDDMGSIGFINTDFIKKMENVGIHCRVFNPFTPGLNVFLNNRDHRKITVIDGKVGFTGGYNLANEYFNFTHPYGQWKDTGIRLEGEAVRSLTVTFLEMWNAVSDKDKNDSDFTGFLVQTDYQAKQTGFIQPYADSPMDHEQVGEEVYISMVNKAEKYCWFMTPYLIITDEMSHALCLAAKRGVDRKSTRLNS
;
A
#
# COMPACT_ATOMS: atom_id res chain seq x y z
N TYR A 1 13.96 -30.57 38.41
CA TYR A 1 13.02 -29.72 37.71
C TYR A 1 13.71 -28.72 36.79
N ALA A 2 14.79 -28.01 37.26
CA ALA A 2 15.51 -27.01 36.43
C ALA A 2 16.17 -27.63 35.19
N GLU A 3 16.76 -28.83 35.28
CA GLU A 3 17.33 -29.53 34.13
C GLU A 3 16.32 -29.92 33.08
N ILE A 4 15.16 -30.40 33.51
CA ILE A 4 14.05 -30.76 32.59
C ILE A 4 13.55 -29.50 31.87
N VAL A 5 13.34 -28.41 32.57
CA VAL A 5 12.92 -27.12 31.97
C VAL A 5 13.97 -26.64 30.97
N ASN A 6 15.26 -26.72 31.30
CA ASN A 6 16.33 -26.33 30.42
C ASN A 6 16.38 -27.20 29.14
N LEU A 7 16.24 -28.52 29.30
CA LEU A 7 16.20 -29.46 28.16
C LEU A 7 15.00 -29.16 27.24
N MET A 8 13.79 -28.97 27.82
CA MET A 8 12.59 -28.64 27.06
C MET A 8 12.73 -27.31 26.32
N THR A 9 13.31 -26.29 26.98
CA THR A 9 13.55 -24.98 26.34
C THR A 9 14.53 -25.11 25.17
N ARG A 10 15.59 -25.90 25.30
CA ARG A 10 16.55 -26.13 24.20
C ARG A 10 15.92 -26.87 23.02
N LEU A 11 15.09 -27.89 23.31
CA LEU A 11 14.35 -28.58 22.25
C LEU A 11 13.39 -27.64 21.52
N LEU A 12 12.63 -26.83 22.27
CA LEU A 12 11.74 -25.83 21.70
C LEU A 12 12.53 -24.77 20.90
N ALA A 13 13.66 -24.30 21.41
CA ALA A 13 14.57 -23.40 20.69
C ALA A 13 15.02 -23.99 19.34
N GLY A 14 15.41 -25.27 19.33
CA GLY A 14 15.77 -25.97 18.08
C GLY A 14 14.61 -26.03 17.08
N VAL A 15 13.40 -26.36 17.53
CA VAL A 15 12.20 -26.38 16.67
C VAL A 15 11.89 -24.97 16.13
N LEU A 16 11.97 -23.94 16.97
CA LEU A 16 11.72 -22.55 16.54
C LEU A 16 12.75 -22.05 15.54
N VAL A 17 14.03 -22.38 15.73
CA VAL A 17 15.09 -22.04 14.77
C VAL A 17 14.87 -22.72 13.44
N LEU A 18 14.51 -24.00 13.41
CA LEU A 18 14.17 -24.72 12.18
C LEU A 18 12.94 -24.10 11.49
N LYS A 19 11.91 -23.73 12.26
CA LYS A 19 10.73 -23.04 11.73
C LYS A 19 11.08 -21.67 11.14
N LEU A 20 11.91 -20.89 11.82
CA LEU A 20 12.41 -19.61 11.31
C LEU A 20 13.24 -19.79 10.04
N TYR A 21 14.11 -20.79 10.00
CA TYR A 21 14.90 -21.10 8.82
C TYR A 21 14.03 -21.44 7.61
N ALA A 22 12.99 -22.24 7.82
CA ALA A 22 12.06 -22.65 6.77
C ALA A 22 11.01 -21.58 6.38
N SER A 23 10.95 -20.43 7.07
CA SER A 23 10.00 -19.36 6.73
C SER A 23 10.46 -18.55 5.52
N ASP A 24 9.53 -17.90 4.80
CA ASP A 24 9.82 -17.08 3.62
C ASP A 24 10.31 -15.66 3.93
N GLN A 25 10.56 -15.35 5.21
CA GLN A 25 11.06 -14.05 5.62
C GLN A 25 12.51 -13.82 5.16
N THR A 26 12.89 -12.57 4.97
CA THR A 26 14.28 -12.19 4.61
C THR A 26 15.27 -12.56 5.72
N SER A 27 16.51 -12.85 5.32
CA SER A 27 17.57 -13.22 6.27
C SER A 27 17.80 -12.16 7.34
N SER A 28 17.70 -10.89 7.00
CA SER A 28 17.83 -9.76 7.92
C SER A 28 16.75 -9.75 9.03
N MET A 29 15.56 -10.27 8.76
CA MET A 29 14.49 -10.41 9.76
C MET A 29 14.63 -11.69 10.61
N LYS A 30 15.11 -12.80 10.03
CA LYS A 30 15.29 -14.08 10.72
C LYS A 30 16.47 -14.08 11.66
N MET A 31 17.62 -13.56 11.21
CA MET A 31 18.91 -13.68 11.92
C MET A 31 18.90 -13.11 13.34
N PRO A 32 18.34 -11.94 13.65
CA PRO A 32 18.25 -11.44 15.02
C PRO A 32 17.52 -12.42 15.95
N TRP A 33 16.40 -13.01 15.49
CA TRP A 33 15.66 -14.01 16.28
C TRP A 33 16.44 -15.29 16.46
N VAL A 34 17.07 -15.80 15.40
CA VAL A 34 17.92 -17.02 15.48
C VAL A 34 19.05 -16.82 16.48
N ILE A 35 19.77 -15.68 16.40
CA ILE A 35 20.86 -15.35 17.33
C ILE A 35 20.33 -15.27 18.75
N LEU A 36 19.23 -14.54 18.99
CA LEU A 36 18.66 -14.35 20.30
C LEU A 36 18.23 -15.69 20.94
N ILE A 37 17.57 -16.55 20.16
CA ILE A 37 17.11 -17.87 20.62
C ILE A 37 18.29 -18.81 20.92
N LEU A 38 19.36 -18.77 20.12
CA LEU A 38 20.52 -19.65 20.32
C LEU A 38 21.41 -19.19 21.46
N VAL A 39 21.62 -17.88 21.62
CA VAL A 39 22.50 -17.32 22.67
C VAL A 39 21.80 -17.28 24.03
N PHE A 40 20.51 -16.93 24.06
CA PHE A 40 19.69 -16.82 25.27
C PHE A 40 18.40 -17.63 25.13
N PRO A 41 18.43 -18.98 25.19
CA PRO A 41 17.28 -19.81 24.85
C PRO A 41 16.00 -19.47 25.62
N ILE A 42 16.09 -19.27 26.93
CA ILE A 42 14.90 -18.96 27.75
C ILE A 42 14.32 -17.58 27.38
N LEU A 43 15.17 -16.56 27.31
CA LEU A 43 14.77 -15.20 26.96
C LEU A 43 14.29 -15.12 25.50
N GLY A 44 15.07 -15.70 24.57
CA GLY A 44 14.78 -15.67 23.14
C GLY A 44 13.49 -16.41 22.80
N VAL A 45 13.29 -17.60 23.35
CA VAL A 45 12.03 -18.35 23.19
C VAL A 45 10.86 -17.56 23.80
N GLY A 46 11.02 -17.04 25.02
CA GLY A 46 9.99 -16.24 25.69
C GLY A 46 9.59 -15.01 24.87
N LEU A 47 10.57 -14.22 24.42
CA LEU A 47 10.32 -13.05 23.59
C LEU A 47 9.74 -13.42 22.22
N TYR A 48 10.21 -14.50 21.60
CA TYR A 48 9.66 -14.94 20.32
C TYR A 48 8.21 -15.40 20.44
N LEU A 49 7.84 -16.09 21.53
CA LEU A 49 6.44 -16.49 21.77
C LEU A 49 5.55 -15.29 22.07
N LEU A 50 6.08 -14.27 22.77
CA LEU A 50 5.34 -13.05 23.08
C LEU A 50 5.22 -12.11 21.87
N ILE A 51 6.28 -12.00 21.10
CA ILE A 51 6.47 -10.96 20.08
C ILE A 51 6.45 -11.55 18.66
N GLY A 52 7.05 -12.70 18.44
CA GLY A 52 7.21 -13.31 17.12
C GLY A 52 6.01 -14.11 16.62
N LEU A 53 5.12 -14.56 17.53
CA LEU A 53 3.91 -15.29 17.15
C LEU A 53 2.73 -14.32 17.01
N ASN A 54 2.55 -13.78 15.81
CA ASN A 54 1.51 -12.82 15.48
C ASN A 54 0.13 -13.47 15.25
N GLY A 55 -0.57 -13.85 16.30
CA GLY A 55 -1.94 -14.40 16.20
C GLY A 55 -2.96 -13.42 15.59
N GLY A 56 -2.78 -12.11 15.83
CA GLY A 56 -3.64 -11.09 15.23
C GLY A 56 -3.40 -10.92 13.73
N THR A 57 -2.14 -11.00 13.24
CA THR A 57 -1.80 -11.01 11.80
C THR A 57 -2.48 -12.16 11.09
N ARG A 58 -2.55 -13.32 11.73
CA ARG A 58 -3.17 -14.49 11.11
C ARG A 58 -4.64 -14.26 10.80
N LYS A 59 -5.42 -13.73 11.75
CA LYS A 59 -6.84 -13.44 11.52
C LYS A 59 -7.06 -12.38 10.43
N MET A 60 -6.21 -11.36 10.42
CA MET A 60 -6.27 -10.31 9.41
C MET A 60 -5.90 -10.88 8.02
N ARG A 61 -4.85 -11.71 7.95
CA ARG A 61 -4.47 -12.42 6.72
C ARG A 61 -5.60 -13.30 6.20
N GLU A 62 -6.22 -14.12 7.06
CA GLU A 62 -7.34 -14.97 6.69
C GLU A 62 -8.54 -14.17 6.14
N ARG A 63 -8.80 -12.97 6.70
CA ARG A 63 -9.82 -12.05 6.17
C ARG A 63 -9.41 -11.46 4.83
N TYR A 64 -8.18 -10.98 4.72
CA TYR A 64 -7.63 -10.42 3.50
C TYR A 64 -7.71 -11.43 2.37
N ASP A 65 -7.21 -12.65 2.58
CA ASP A 65 -7.28 -13.76 1.61
C ASP A 65 -8.72 -14.11 1.20
N GLN A 66 -9.69 -13.96 2.11
CA GLN A 66 -11.10 -14.20 1.79
C GLN A 66 -11.63 -13.11 0.85
N ILE A 67 -11.35 -11.84 1.17
CA ILE A 67 -11.79 -10.69 0.37
C ILE A 67 -11.13 -10.69 -1.01
N ASP A 68 -9.84 -11.01 -1.09
CA ASP A 68 -9.11 -11.14 -2.36
C ASP A 68 -9.74 -12.16 -3.29
N ARG A 69 -10.17 -13.31 -2.76
CA ARG A 69 -10.86 -14.33 -3.55
C ARG A 69 -12.20 -13.88 -4.12
N GLU A 70 -12.82 -12.87 -3.51
CA GLU A 70 -14.08 -12.29 -3.97
C GLU A 70 -13.85 -11.11 -4.93
N LEU A 71 -12.85 -10.27 -4.67
CA LEU A 71 -12.60 -9.03 -5.40
C LEU A 71 -11.71 -9.20 -6.65
N LEU A 72 -10.59 -9.91 -6.52
CA LEU A 72 -9.62 -10.03 -7.62
C LEU A 72 -10.22 -10.68 -8.88
N PRO A 73 -11.11 -11.71 -8.80
CA PRO A 73 -11.78 -12.25 -9.98
C PRO A 73 -12.73 -11.28 -10.69
N LEU A 74 -13.12 -10.17 -10.04
CA LEU A 74 -13.95 -9.12 -10.65
C LEU A 74 -13.14 -8.15 -11.53
N LEU A 75 -11.80 -8.20 -11.44
CA LEU A 75 -10.93 -7.46 -12.35
C LEU A 75 -10.95 -8.09 -13.75
N PRO A 76 -10.86 -7.29 -14.82
CA PRO A 76 -10.88 -7.82 -16.18
C PRO A 76 -9.64 -8.66 -16.47
N ASN A 77 -9.83 -9.74 -17.22
CA ASN A 77 -8.71 -10.52 -17.76
C ASN A 77 -8.62 -10.31 -19.28
N ASP A 78 -8.09 -9.16 -19.68
CA ASP A 78 -7.91 -8.79 -21.07
C ASP A 78 -6.60 -9.38 -21.62
N SER A 79 -6.70 -10.54 -22.28
CA SER A 79 -5.56 -11.21 -22.90
C SER A 79 -5.02 -10.42 -24.10
N GLU A 80 -5.87 -9.70 -24.85
CA GLU A 80 -5.47 -8.94 -26.02
C GLU A 80 -4.62 -7.71 -25.63
N CYS A 81 -5.03 -7.00 -24.58
CA CYS A 81 -4.25 -5.88 -24.02
C CYS A 81 -2.86 -6.36 -23.59
N ARG A 82 -2.77 -7.47 -22.87
CA ARG A 82 -1.52 -8.06 -22.37
C ARG A 82 -0.60 -8.50 -23.52
N GLU A 83 -1.13 -9.23 -24.50
CA GLU A 83 -0.38 -9.66 -25.68
C GLU A 83 0.12 -8.46 -26.51
N THR A 84 -0.69 -7.42 -26.62
CA THR A 84 -0.31 -6.19 -27.33
C THR A 84 0.82 -5.47 -26.61
N LEU A 85 0.80 -5.39 -25.27
CA LEU A 85 1.92 -4.89 -24.48
C LEU A 85 3.18 -5.72 -24.73
N GLY A 86 3.08 -7.06 -24.64
CA GLY A 86 4.20 -7.97 -24.86
C GLY A 86 4.84 -7.84 -26.23
N ARG A 87 4.04 -7.61 -27.29
CA ARG A 87 4.53 -7.37 -28.65
C ARG A 87 5.16 -5.99 -28.81
N LYS A 88 4.55 -4.93 -28.27
CA LYS A 88 5.03 -3.55 -28.41
C LYS A 88 6.25 -3.26 -27.54
N ILE A 89 6.23 -3.72 -26.29
CA ILE A 89 7.27 -3.44 -25.29
C ILE A 89 7.60 -4.73 -24.53
N PRO A 90 8.37 -5.67 -25.11
CA PRO A 90 8.59 -6.99 -24.49
C PRO A 90 9.14 -6.94 -23.07
N LYS A 91 10.00 -5.96 -22.75
CA LYS A 91 10.55 -5.80 -21.41
C LYS A 91 9.49 -5.44 -20.36
N ALA A 92 8.56 -4.57 -20.72
CA ALA A 92 7.43 -4.22 -19.85
C ALA A 92 6.41 -5.36 -19.81
N GLY A 93 6.20 -6.07 -20.94
CA GLY A 93 5.31 -7.24 -21.01
C GLY A 93 5.68 -8.31 -19.99
N ASN A 94 6.96 -8.63 -19.84
CA ASN A 94 7.41 -9.62 -18.83
C ASN A 94 7.15 -9.18 -17.39
N ILE A 95 7.28 -7.88 -17.09
CA ILE A 95 6.95 -7.34 -15.76
C ILE A 95 5.43 -7.38 -15.54
N SER A 96 4.68 -6.99 -16.57
CA SER A 96 3.22 -7.03 -16.54
C SER A 96 2.68 -8.46 -16.34
N ASP A 97 3.27 -9.43 -17.04
CA ASP A 97 2.92 -10.84 -16.87
C ASP A 97 3.19 -11.35 -15.46
N TYR A 98 4.30 -10.92 -14.85
CA TYR A 98 4.60 -11.24 -13.46
C TYR A 98 3.53 -10.68 -12.51
N ILE A 99 3.21 -9.39 -12.62
CA ILE A 99 2.18 -8.73 -11.80
C ILE A 99 0.82 -9.44 -11.97
N GLN A 100 0.41 -9.71 -13.21
CA GLN A 100 -0.85 -10.38 -13.50
C GLN A 100 -0.92 -11.78 -12.89
N LYS A 101 0.15 -12.56 -12.96
CA LYS A 101 0.17 -13.95 -12.50
C LYS A 101 0.28 -14.08 -10.99
N ASN A 102 1.01 -13.19 -10.35
CA ASN A 102 1.36 -13.33 -8.93
C ASN A 102 0.56 -12.38 -8.02
N ALA A 103 0.05 -11.27 -8.56
CA ALA A 103 -0.78 -10.33 -7.82
C ALA A 103 -2.18 -10.12 -8.41
N SER A 104 -2.51 -10.80 -9.53
CA SER A 104 -3.83 -10.75 -10.19
C SER A 104 -4.30 -9.39 -10.70
N TYR A 105 -3.44 -8.37 -10.70
CA TYR A 105 -3.77 -7.05 -11.24
C TYR A 105 -3.55 -6.99 -12.75
N PRO A 106 -4.58 -6.64 -13.54
CA PRO A 106 -4.50 -6.59 -15.00
C PRO A 106 -3.85 -5.31 -15.52
N VAL A 107 -3.36 -5.37 -16.75
CA VAL A 107 -2.95 -4.20 -17.51
C VAL A 107 -4.11 -3.62 -18.30
N TYR A 108 -4.16 -2.30 -18.43
CA TYR A 108 -5.21 -1.54 -19.12
C TYR A 108 -4.65 -0.63 -20.19
N GLN A 109 -5.46 -0.32 -21.20
CA GLN A 109 -5.16 0.68 -22.24
C GLN A 109 -6.07 1.90 -22.17
N ASN A 110 -7.39 1.69 -21.98
CA ASN A 110 -8.39 2.76 -21.98
C ASN A 110 -8.34 3.59 -20.70
N THR A 111 -7.23 4.31 -20.50
CA THR A 111 -7.02 5.15 -19.32
C THR A 111 -6.08 6.29 -19.64
N ASP A 112 -6.47 7.52 -19.32
CA ASP A 112 -5.60 8.69 -19.37
C ASP A 112 -4.88 8.89 -18.04
N VAL A 113 -3.65 9.39 -18.10
CA VAL A 113 -2.78 9.63 -16.95
C VAL A 113 -2.31 11.08 -16.95
N ILE A 114 -2.46 11.75 -15.82
CA ILE A 114 -1.85 13.04 -15.57
C ILE A 114 -0.86 12.89 -14.42
N TYR A 115 0.39 13.28 -14.67
CA TYR A 115 1.44 13.33 -13.66
C TYR A 115 1.58 14.74 -13.09
N TYR A 116 1.57 14.83 -11.79
CA TYR A 116 1.82 16.08 -11.05
C TYR A 116 3.22 16.02 -10.44
N ASP A 117 4.07 16.92 -10.86
CA ASP A 117 5.44 17.08 -10.36
C ASP A 117 5.51 17.74 -8.97
N GLU A 118 4.40 18.28 -8.49
CA GLU A 118 4.22 18.89 -7.18
C GLU A 118 2.93 18.44 -6.51
N ALA A 119 3.01 18.06 -5.24
CA ALA A 119 1.86 17.57 -4.46
C ALA A 119 0.70 18.58 -4.43
N VAL A 120 0.99 19.88 -4.37
CA VAL A 120 -0.05 20.92 -4.33
C VAL A 120 -0.91 20.93 -5.59
N LYS A 121 -0.32 20.71 -6.77
CA LYS A 121 -1.08 20.60 -8.03
C LYS A 121 -1.98 19.36 -8.03
N GLY A 122 -1.47 18.26 -7.47
CA GLY A 122 -2.25 17.04 -7.26
C GLY A 122 -3.44 17.27 -6.32
N LEU A 123 -3.23 17.97 -5.21
CA LEU A 123 -4.30 18.32 -4.27
C LEU A 123 -5.38 19.21 -4.92
N GLU A 124 -4.98 20.21 -5.68
CA GLU A 124 -5.93 21.10 -6.39
C GLU A 124 -6.79 20.32 -7.39
N ALA A 125 -6.19 19.44 -8.17
CA ALA A 125 -6.91 18.57 -9.09
C ALA A 125 -7.82 17.60 -8.34
N GLN A 126 -7.37 17.02 -7.25
CA GLN A 126 -8.15 16.13 -6.41
C GLN A 126 -9.38 16.82 -5.82
N LEU A 127 -9.24 18.03 -5.29
CA LEU A 127 -10.35 18.84 -4.79
C LEU A 127 -11.38 19.14 -5.89
N ALA A 128 -10.90 19.47 -7.09
CA ALA A 128 -11.78 19.75 -8.23
C ALA A 128 -12.59 18.52 -8.69
N ASP A 129 -12.00 17.32 -8.63
CA ASP A 129 -12.70 16.10 -9.01
C ASP A 129 -13.58 15.56 -7.87
N LEU A 130 -13.14 15.65 -6.60
CA LEU A 130 -13.99 15.32 -5.44
C LEU A 130 -15.31 16.12 -5.45
N ALA A 131 -15.26 17.40 -5.82
CA ALA A 131 -16.44 18.24 -5.90
C ALA A 131 -17.48 17.79 -6.96
N LYS A 132 -17.08 16.94 -7.90
CA LYS A 132 -17.94 16.39 -8.98
C LYS A 132 -18.49 14.99 -8.67
N ALA A 133 -18.10 14.39 -7.57
CA ALA A 133 -18.54 13.05 -7.20
C ALA A 133 -20.06 12.94 -7.12
N GLU A 134 -20.63 11.87 -7.67
CA GLU A 134 -22.08 11.64 -7.76
C GLU A 134 -22.53 10.41 -6.97
N LYS A 135 -21.67 9.39 -6.81
CA LYS A 135 -22.02 8.10 -6.22
C LYS A 135 -21.23 7.79 -4.96
N PHE A 136 -19.91 7.74 -5.07
CA PHE A 136 -19.05 7.41 -3.94
C PHE A 136 -17.66 8.03 -4.05
N ILE A 137 -17.05 8.23 -2.88
CA ILE A 137 -15.65 8.65 -2.71
C ILE A 137 -14.99 7.70 -1.72
N PHE A 138 -13.86 7.11 -2.12
CA PHE A 138 -13.00 6.30 -1.27
C PHE A 138 -11.64 6.97 -1.13
N MET A 139 -11.16 7.08 0.11
CA MET A 139 -9.86 7.69 0.42
C MET A 139 -9.10 6.81 1.41
N GLU A 140 -7.88 6.42 1.05
CA GLU A 140 -6.95 5.62 1.87
C GLU A 140 -5.62 6.33 1.95
N TYR A 141 -5.18 6.70 3.15
CA TYR A 141 -3.94 7.44 3.37
C TYR A 141 -3.21 6.94 4.61
N HIS A 142 -1.88 6.83 4.50
CA HIS A 142 -1.06 6.47 5.65
C HIS A 142 -1.16 7.51 6.77
N ALA A 143 -1.09 8.80 6.44
CA ALA A 143 -1.18 9.88 7.41
C ALA A 143 -2.22 10.92 7.01
N ILE A 144 -3.04 11.30 7.97
CA ILE A 144 -3.97 12.44 7.89
C ILE A 144 -3.64 13.36 9.07
N GLU A 145 -3.40 14.64 8.79
CA GLU A 145 -3.22 15.69 9.79
C GLU A 145 -4.49 16.54 9.87
N ASP A 146 -5.05 16.72 11.07
CA ASP A 146 -6.22 17.60 11.29
C ASP A 146 -5.81 19.09 11.14
N ALA A 147 -5.44 19.45 9.91
CA ALA A 147 -4.87 20.75 9.54
C ALA A 147 -5.37 21.23 8.16
N GLN A 148 -4.75 22.29 7.62
CA GLN A 148 -5.24 23.02 6.45
C GLN A 148 -5.50 22.14 5.22
N ALA A 149 -4.60 21.20 4.91
CA ALA A 149 -4.76 20.31 3.74
C ALA A 149 -6.01 19.44 3.88
N TRP A 150 -6.14 18.77 5.03
CA TRP A 150 -7.30 17.94 5.33
C TRP A 150 -8.60 18.74 5.38
N HIS A 151 -8.60 19.92 6.03
CA HIS A 151 -9.79 20.74 6.13
C HIS A 151 -10.34 21.19 4.77
N LYS A 152 -9.47 21.40 3.77
CA LYS A 152 -9.94 21.67 2.39
C LYS A 152 -10.68 20.48 1.82
N ILE A 153 -10.13 19.28 2.00
CA ILE A 153 -10.74 18.02 1.53
C ILE A 153 -12.04 17.76 2.29
N GLN A 154 -12.00 17.83 3.62
CA GLN A 154 -13.15 17.53 4.48
C GLN A 154 -14.37 18.36 4.11
N ARG A 155 -14.23 19.66 3.85
CA ARG A 155 -15.33 20.51 3.41
C ARG A 155 -16.01 20.00 2.15
N VAL A 156 -15.21 19.59 1.16
CA VAL A 156 -15.76 19.03 -0.08
C VAL A 156 -16.47 17.70 0.19
N LEU A 157 -15.87 16.83 1.04
CA LEU A 157 -16.48 15.55 1.42
C LEU A 157 -17.83 15.76 2.12
N GLU A 158 -17.91 16.69 3.09
CA GLU A 158 -19.14 17.03 3.79
C GLU A 158 -20.23 17.53 2.83
N ASP A 159 -19.86 18.35 1.82
CA ASP A 159 -20.81 18.82 0.81
C ASP A 159 -21.28 17.68 -0.11
N ARG A 160 -20.43 16.71 -0.39
CA ARG A 160 -20.81 15.50 -1.15
C ARG A 160 -21.71 14.57 -0.34
N VAL A 161 -21.41 14.37 0.95
CA VAL A 161 -22.33 13.62 1.85
C VAL A 161 -23.72 14.24 1.89
N LYS A 162 -23.83 15.59 2.00
CA LYS A 162 -25.13 16.28 1.94
C LYS A 162 -25.85 16.09 0.60
N ALA A 163 -25.10 15.88 -0.48
CA ALA A 163 -25.64 15.57 -1.81
C ALA A 163 -26.00 14.08 -2.00
N GLY A 164 -25.81 13.23 -0.98
CA GLY A 164 -26.15 11.80 -1.00
C GLY A 164 -25.02 10.90 -1.51
N VAL A 165 -23.79 11.42 -1.64
CA VAL A 165 -22.61 10.63 -2.03
C VAL A 165 -22.11 9.82 -0.84
N GLU A 166 -21.82 8.54 -1.05
CA GLU A 166 -21.19 7.68 -0.05
C GLU A 166 -19.70 8.05 0.08
N VAL A 167 -19.26 8.39 1.28
CA VAL A 167 -17.86 8.76 1.54
C VAL A 167 -17.24 7.82 2.56
N ARG A 168 -16.12 7.22 2.18
CA ARG A 168 -15.30 6.34 3.04
C ARG A 168 -13.89 6.89 3.17
N VAL A 169 -13.41 7.02 4.40
CA VAL A 169 -12.03 7.44 4.71
C VAL A 169 -11.36 6.36 5.53
N PHE A 170 -10.17 5.97 5.11
CA PHE A 170 -9.34 4.95 5.74
C PHE A 170 -7.94 5.49 6.00
N TYR A 171 -7.41 5.29 7.20
CA TYR A 171 -6.08 5.77 7.54
C TYR A 171 -5.31 4.80 8.44
N ASP A 172 -3.97 4.93 8.46
CA ASP A 172 -3.10 4.18 9.38
C ASP A 172 -2.95 4.94 10.71
N ASP A 173 -3.16 4.25 11.83
CA ASP A 173 -3.13 4.89 13.14
C ASP A 173 -1.73 5.42 13.50
N MET A 174 -0.69 4.62 13.27
CA MET A 174 0.69 5.06 13.56
C MET A 174 1.17 6.17 12.63
N GLY A 175 0.74 6.14 11.37
CA GLY A 175 1.04 7.20 10.42
C GLY A 175 0.40 8.53 10.78
N SER A 176 -0.72 8.47 11.48
CA SER A 176 -1.50 9.65 11.91
C SER A 176 -1.31 10.01 13.38
N ILE A 177 -0.45 9.28 14.11
CA ILE A 177 -0.22 9.53 15.54
C ILE A 177 0.37 10.94 15.76
N GLY A 178 -0.24 11.70 16.66
CA GLY A 178 0.13 13.10 16.90
C GLY A 178 -0.42 14.11 15.89
N PHE A 179 -1.01 13.65 14.79
CA PHE A 179 -1.66 14.49 13.76
C PHE A 179 -3.17 14.59 13.94
N ILE A 180 -3.80 13.51 14.44
CA ILE A 180 -5.22 13.46 14.75
C ILE A 180 -5.42 12.96 16.19
N ASN A 181 -6.58 13.28 16.76
CA ASN A 181 -6.96 12.82 18.10
C ASN A 181 -7.90 11.60 18.02
N THR A 182 -8.12 10.97 19.17
CA THR A 182 -8.97 9.77 19.30
C THR A 182 -10.43 9.98 18.90
N ASP A 183 -10.88 11.24 18.81
CA ASP A 183 -12.25 11.58 18.42
C ASP A 183 -12.42 11.77 16.91
N PHE A 184 -11.35 11.64 16.12
CA PHE A 184 -11.39 11.87 14.68
C PHE A 184 -12.44 11.00 13.98
N ILE A 185 -12.45 9.70 14.25
CA ILE A 185 -13.47 8.78 13.69
C ILE A 185 -14.88 9.25 14.02
N LYS A 186 -15.14 9.60 15.31
CA LYS A 186 -16.47 10.08 15.73
C LYS A 186 -16.85 11.38 15.02
N LYS A 187 -15.89 12.29 14.83
CA LYS A 187 -16.13 13.55 14.09
C LYS A 187 -16.52 13.25 12.63
N MET A 188 -15.85 12.30 11.97
CA MET A 188 -16.17 11.92 10.59
C MET A 188 -17.54 11.25 10.49
N GLU A 189 -17.84 10.29 11.37
CA GLU A 189 -19.13 9.61 11.40
C GLU A 189 -20.29 10.58 11.69
N ASN A 190 -20.09 11.57 12.55
CA ASN A 190 -21.10 12.58 12.87
C ASN A 190 -21.50 13.46 11.67
N VAL A 191 -20.62 13.62 10.69
CA VAL A 191 -20.93 14.36 9.45
C VAL A 191 -21.28 13.43 8.29
N GLY A 192 -21.44 12.12 8.56
CA GLY A 192 -21.86 11.12 7.59
C GLY A 192 -20.72 10.56 6.72
N ILE A 193 -19.46 10.78 7.11
CA ILE A 193 -18.30 10.18 6.49
C ILE A 193 -17.94 8.88 7.22
N HIS A 194 -18.04 7.74 6.55
CA HIS A 194 -17.63 6.46 7.12
C HIS A 194 -16.11 6.43 7.28
N CYS A 195 -15.64 6.19 8.50
CA CYS A 195 -14.23 6.25 8.81
C CYS A 195 -13.74 4.96 9.48
N ARG A 196 -12.66 4.39 8.96
CA ARG A 196 -11.98 3.22 9.55
C ARG A 196 -10.50 3.51 9.73
N VAL A 197 -9.89 2.80 10.68
CA VAL A 197 -8.47 2.91 11.00
C VAL A 197 -7.77 1.56 10.85
N PHE A 198 -6.60 1.59 10.23
CA PHE A 198 -5.73 0.43 10.13
C PHE A 198 -4.90 0.28 11.40
N ASN A 199 -4.92 -0.92 11.96
CA ASN A 199 -4.07 -1.38 13.06
C ASN A 199 -3.94 -0.35 14.21
N PRO A 200 -5.05 -0.08 14.95
CA PRO A 200 -5.07 0.88 16.04
C PRO A 200 -3.99 0.58 17.08
N PHE A 201 -3.27 1.62 17.48
CA PHE A 201 -2.24 1.50 18.51
C PHE A 201 -2.91 1.31 19.88
N THR A 202 -2.72 0.12 20.44
CA THR A 202 -3.10 -0.19 21.83
C THR A 202 -1.82 -0.26 22.66
N PRO A 203 -1.64 0.58 23.69
CA PRO A 203 -0.50 0.46 24.60
C PRO A 203 -0.47 -0.93 25.22
N GLY A 204 0.62 -1.67 25.01
CA GLY A 204 0.79 -3.05 25.50
C GLY A 204 1.61 -3.89 24.54
N LEU A 205 1.56 -5.21 24.68
CA LEU A 205 2.35 -6.19 23.89
C LEU A 205 1.91 -6.35 22.43
N ASN A 206 1.39 -5.32 21.79
CA ASN A 206 0.94 -5.40 20.41
C ASN A 206 2.11 -5.20 19.45
N VAL A 207 2.64 -6.29 18.94
CA VAL A 207 3.82 -6.36 18.08
C VAL A 207 3.52 -6.10 16.61
N PHE A 208 2.30 -5.74 16.29
CA PHE A 208 1.83 -5.33 14.97
C PHE A 208 2.40 -4.00 14.47
N LEU A 209 3.30 -3.38 15.21
CA LEU A 209 3.88 -2.07 14.87
C LEU A 209 4.52 -2.02 13.47
N ASN A 210 4.98 -3.16 12.95
CA ASN A 210 5.70 -3.21 11.68
C ASN A 210 4.80 -3.34 10.45
N ASN A 211 3.55 -3.81 10.60
CA ASN A 211 2.61 -3.88 9.49
C ASN A 211 1.81 -2.58 9.46
N ARG A 212 2.15 -1.72 8.51
CA ARG A 212 1.51 -0.42 8.31
C ARG A 212 0.89 -0.33 6.93
N ASP A 213 -0.25 0.32 6.85
CA ASP A 213 -0.79 0.73 5.57
C ASP A 213 -0.07 2.00 5.10
N HIS A 214 0.60 1.91 3.95
CA HIS A 214 1.36 3.05 3.42
C HIS A 214 0.81 3.53 2.06
N ARG A 215 -0.38 3.09 1.70
CA ARG A 215 -1.06 3.46 0.45
C ARG A 215 -1.54 4.92 0.52
N LYS A 216 -1.67 5.55 -0.63
CA LYS A 216 -2.29 6.86 -0.82
C LYS A 216 -3.18 6.72 -2.04
N ILE A 217 -4.46 6.55 -1.81
CA ILE A 217 -5.44 6.26 -2.85
C ILE A 217 -6.65 7.18 -2.64
N THR A 218 -7.13 7.77 -3.73
CA THR A 218 -8.46 8.36 -3.78
C THR A 218 -9.18 7.81 -5.01
N VAL A 219 -10.39 7.33 -4.83
CA VAL A 219 -11.27 6.86 -5.92
C VAL A 219 -12.55 7.68 -5.89
N ILE A 220 -12.97 8.14 -7.05
CA ILE A 220 -14.17 8.94 -7.24
C ILE A 220 -15.04 8.25 -8.27
N ASP A 221 -16.20 7.78 -7.85
CA ASP A 221 -17.22 7.11 -8.69
C ASP A 221 -16.71 5.90 -9.50
N GLY A 222 -15.55 5.33 -9.15
CA GLY A 222 -14.86 4.30 -9.94
C GLY A 222 -14.37 4.76 -11.32
N LYS A 223 -14.38 6.06 -11.60
CA LYS A 223 -14.02 6.68 -12.89
C LYS A 223 -12.73 7.45 -12.84
N VAL A 224 -12.47 8.13 -11.73
CA VAL A 224 -11.23 8.90 -11.49
C VAL A 224 -10.53 8.36 -10.27
N GLY A 225 -9.21 8.21 -10.35
CA GLY A 225 -8.37 7.75 -9.26
C GLY A 225 -7.14 8.61 -9.10
N PHE A 226 -6.70 8.80 -7.85
CA PHE A 226 -5.43 9.46 -7.52
C PHE A 226 -4.57 8.52 -6.70
N THR A 227 -3.27 8.53 -6.97
CA THR A 227 -2.24 7.90 -6.14
C THR A 227 -0.95 8.71 -6.22
N GLY A 228 -0.04 8.49 -5.28
CA GLY A 228 1.22 9.23 -5.24
C GLY A 228 1.99 9.02 -3.95
N GLY A 229 2.97 9.88 -3.69
CA GLY A 229 3.81 9.81 -2.50
C GLY A 229 3.28 10.63 -1.31
N TYR A 230 2.49 11.68 -1.56
CA TYR A 230 2.05 12.61 -0.52
C TYR A 230 0.93 12.06 0.36
N ASN A 231 1.05 12.32 1.67
CA ASN A 231 -0.02 12.15 2.64
C ASN A 231 -0.86 13.42 2.77
N LEU A 232 -1.94 13.36 3.53
CA LEU A 232 -2.83 14.49 3.78
C LEU A 232 -2.37 15.30 5.02
N ALA A 233 -1.12 15.76 4.99
CA ALA A 233 -0.54 16.62 6.01
C ALA A 233 0.07 17.88 5.38
N ASN A 234 0.09 18.98 6.11
CA ASN A 234 0.46 20.31 5.59
C ASN A 234 1.85 20.37 4.97
N GLU A 235 2.81 19.63 5.52
CA GLU A 235 4.19 19.58 5.07
C GLU A 235 4.34 19.09 3.63
N TYR A 236 3.53 18.10 3.21
CA TYR A 236 3.58 17.55 1.84
C TYR A 236 3.18 18.57 0.78
N PHE A 237 2.37 19.55 1.15
CA PHE A 237 1.88 20.61 0.26
C PHE A 237 2.60 21.95 0.45
N ASN A 238 3.66 21.94 1.26
CA ASN A 238 4.40 23.15 1.61
C ASN A 238 3.53 24.27 2.25
N PHE A 239 2.48 23.88 2.99
CA PHE A 239 1.72 24.81 3.84
C PHE A 239 2.45 25.08 5.14
N THR A 240 3.30 24.15 5.57
CA THR A 240 4.28 24.29 6.64
C THR A 240 5.62 23.71 6.18
N HIS A 241 6.72 24.11 6.81
CA HIS A 241 8.07 23.73 6.37
C HIS A 241 8.94 23.17 7.51
N PRO A 242 8.49 22.14 8.26
CA PRO A 242 9.26 21.61 9.39
C PRO A 242 10.61 21.02 8.95
N TYR A 243 10.70 20.56 7.69
CA TYR A 243 11.89 19.94 7.09
C TYR A 243 12.41 20.72 5.87
N GLY A 244 12.02 21.98 5.70
CA GLY A 244 12.28 22.77 4.49
C GLY A 244 11.23 22.53 3.40
N GLN A 245 11.60 22.79 2.14
CA GLN A 245 10.69 22.58 1.02
C GLN A 245 10.53 21.09 0.73
N TRP A 246 9.30 20.61 0.78
CA TRP A 246 8.95 19.23 0.46
C TRP A 246 8.69 19.06 -1.04
N LYS A 247 9.28 18.02 -1.63
CA LYS A 247 9.05 17.63 -3.01
C LYS A 247 8.35 16.25 -3.02
N ASP A 248 7.15 16.23 -3.55
CA ASP A 248 6.40 15.00 -3.75
C ASP A 248 5.60 15.04 -5.05
N THR A 249 5.15 13.90 -5.50
CA THR A 249 4.50 13.74 -6.81
C THR A 249 3.20 12.98 -6.70
N GLY A 250 2.32 13.18 -7.66
CA GLY A 250 1.05 12.48 -7.75
C GLY A 250 0.70 12.08 -9.17
N ILE A 251 -0.23 11.13 -9.27
CA ILE A 251 -0.79 10.66 -10.53
C ILE A 251 -2.32 10.71 -10.41
N ARG A 252 -2.97 11.21 -11.45
CA ARG A 252 -4.40 11.10 -11.68
C ARG A 252 -4.65 10.14 -12.82
N LEU A 253 -5.52 9.19 -12.61
CA LEU A 253 -6.02 8.26 -13.63
C LEU A 253 -7.47 8.60 -13.94
N GLU A 254 -7.85 8.47 -15.22
CA GLU A 254 -9.26 8.52 -15.65
C GLU A 254 -9.51 7.42 -16.66
N GLY A 255 -10.43 6.50 -16.35
CA GLY A 255 -10.74 5.36 -17.18
C GLY A 255 -10.64 4.02 -16.45
N GLU A 256 -10.44 2.95 -17.22
CA GLU A 256 -10.59 1.57 -16.75
C GLU A 256 -9.63 1.14 -15.63
N ALA A 257 -8.41 1.67 -15.62
CA ALA A 257 -7.40 1.30 -14.62
C ALA A 257 -7.78 1.73 -13.19
N VAL A 258 -8.74 2.66 -13.02
CA VAL A 258 -9.27 3.06 -11.71
C VAL A 258 -9.92 1.88 -10.99
N ARG A 259 -10.39 0.87 -11.72
CA ARG A 259 -10.95 -0.36 -11.15
C ARG A 259 -9.95 -1.08 -10.23
N SER A 260 -8.67 -1.15 -10.61
CA SER A 260 -7.64 -1.73 -9.73
C SER A 260 -7.47 -0.94 -8.44
N LEU A 261 -7.46 0.40 -8.49
CA LEU A 261 -7.41 1.23 -7.27
C LEU A 261 -8.65 1.04 -6.39
N THR A 262 -9.82 0.85 -7.02
CA THR A 262 -11.07 0.59 -6.30
C THR A 262 -11.01 -0.75 -5.56
N VAL A 263 -10.55 -1.80 -6.22
CA VAL A 263 -10.34 -3.12 -5.61
C VAL A 263 -9.35 -3.03 -4.46
N THR A 264 -8.20 -2.39 -4.67
CA THR A 264 -7.17 -2.20 -3.63
C THR A 264 -7.72 -1.54 -2.36
N PHE A 265 -8.55 -0.51 -2.51
CA PHE A 265 -9.22 0.13 -1.37
C PHE A 265 -10.20 -0.83 -0.67
N LEU A 266 -11.04 -1.51 -1.45
CA LEU A 266 -12.07 -2.38 -0.91
C LEU A 266 -11.50 -3.61 -0.18
N GLU A 267 -10.36 -4.14 -0.64
CA GLU A 267 -9.60 -5.20 0.05
C GLU A 267 -9.28 -4.79 1.49
N MET A 268 -8.62 -3.66 1.66
CA MET A 268 -8.22 -3.18 2.98
C MET A 268 -9.40 -2.74 3.83
N TRP A 269 -10.36 -2.02 3.24
CA TRP A 269 -11.56 -1.58 3.94
C TRP A 269 -12.34 -2.73 4.57
N ASN A 270 -12.45 -3.85 3.87
CA ASN A 270 -13.18 -5.02 4.35
C ASN A 270 -12.33 -5.95 5.22
N ALA A 271 -11.01 -6.04 5.00
CA ALA A 271 -10.12 -6.88 5.81
C ALA A 271 -9.98 -6.40 7.26
N VAL A 272 -10.07 -5.10 7.53
CA VAL A 272 -9.92 -4.53 8.88
C VAL A 272 -11.19 -4.56 9.71
N SER A 273 -12.35 -4.82 9.11
CA SER A 273 -13.64 -4.80 9.79
C SER A 273 -14.11 -6.21 10.19
N ASP A 274 -15.07 -6.27 11.12
CA ASP A 274 -15.81 -7.49 11.40
C ASP A 274 -16.77 -7.81 10.26
N LYS A 275 -17.03 -9.12 10.02
CA LYS A 275 -17.82 -9.62 8.88
C LYS A 275 -19.18 -8.94 8.74
N ASP A 276 -19.85 -8.63 9.84
CA ASP A 276 -21.18 -8.00 9.85
C ASP A 276 -21.22 -6.56 9.35
N LYS A 277 -20.03 -5.95 9.16
CA LYS A 277 -19.85 -4.57 8.68
C LYS A 277 -19.20 -4.52 7.30
N ASN A 278 -18.96 -5.67 6.68
CA ASN A 278 -18.36 -5.75 5.36
C ASN A 278 -19.39 -5.58 4.27
N ASP A 279 -18.90 -5.13 3.10
CA ASP A 279 -19.72 -5.12 1.90
C ASP A 279 -20.11 -6.56 1.53
N SER A 280 -21.34 -6.75 1.12
CA SER A 280 -21.88 -8.02 0.63
C SER A 280 -21.94 -8.10 -0.89
N ASP A 281 -21.83 -6.95 -1.57
CA ASP A 281 -21.81 -6.81 -3.02
C ASP A 281 -20.87 -5.70 -3.42
N PHE A 282 -19.90 -6.02 -4.25
CA PHE A 282 -18.88 -5.09 -4.76
C PHE A 282 -19.19 -4.55 -6.16
N THR A 283 -20.21 -5.12 -6.82
CA THR A 283 -20.50 -4.79 -8.24
C THR A 283 -20.88 -3.33 -8.43
N GLY A 284 -21.52 -2.70 -7.43
CA GLY A 284 -21.88 -1.29 -7.45
C GLY A 284 -20.70 -0.33 -7.50
N PHE A 285 -19.51 -0.76 -7.05
CA PHE A 285 -18.28 0.03 -7.03
C PHE A 285 -17.39 -0.20 -8.24
N LEU A 286 -17.57 -1.33 -8.95
CA LEU A 286 -16.76 -1.71 -10.11
C LEU A 286 -17.46 -1.27 -11.42
N VAL A 287 -17.64 0.03 -11.53
CA VAL A 287 -18.39 0.65 -12.61
C VAL A 287 -17.73 0.41 -13.97
N GLN A 288 -18.51 0.02 -14.97
CA GLN A 288 -18.06 0.12 -16.36
C GLN A 288 -18.09 1.59 -16.77
N THR A 289 -16.99 2.06 -17.35
CA THR A 289 -16.88 3.44 -17.79
C THR A 289 -17.09 3.55 -19.28
N ASP A 290 -17.87 4.56 -19.71
CA ASP A 290 -18.00 4.95 -21.12
C ASP A 290 -16.84 5.87 -21.57
N TYR A 291 -15.86 6.07 -20.69
CA TYR A 291 -14.71 6.90 -20.97
C TYR A 291 -13.88 6.36 -22.14
N GLN A 292 -13.51 7.27 -23.02
CA GLN A 292 -12.61 6.96 -24.15
C GLN A 292 -11.31 7.72 -23.94
N ALA A 293 -10.24 6.99 -23.64
CA ALA A 293 -8.93 7.58 -23.40
C ALA A 293 -8.39 8.26 -24.68
N LYS A 294 -7.76 9.41 -24.47
CA LYS A 294 -7.07 10.17 -25.53
C LYS A 294 -5.64 9.75 -25.70
N GLN A 295 -5.04 9.20 -24.64
CA GLN A 295 -3.67 8.71 -24.63
C GLN A 295 -3.61 7.25 -25.07
N THR A 296 -2.50 6.89 -25.70
CA THR A 296 -2.22 5.52 -26.10
C THR A 296 -1.08 4.98 -25.25
N GLY A 297 -1.38 4.17 -24.28
CA GLY A 297 -0.38 3.63 -23.36
C GLY A 297 -0.90 2.40 -22.65
N PHE A 298 -0.09 1.89 -21.74
CA PHE A 298 -0.44 0.76 -20.89
C PHE A 298 -0.27 1.16 -19.43
N ILE A 299 -1.26 0.87 -18.62
CA ILE A 299 -1.32 1.24 -17.21
C ILE A 299 -1.69 0.00 -16.42
N GLN A 300 -0.93 -0.28 -15.37
CA GLN A 300 -1.14 -1.42 -14.51
C GLN A 300 -0.98 -1.00 -13.05
N PRO A 301 -2.02 -0.44 -12.41
CA PRO A 301 -2.00 -0.23 -10.98
C PRO A 301 -2.02 -1.59 -10.28
N TYR A 302 -1.18 -1.75 -9.28
CA TYR A 302 -1.12 -2.93 -8.44
C TYR A 302 -0.85 -2.52 -6.99
N ALA A 303 -1.18 -3.39 -6.07
CA ALA A 303 -0.84 -3.21 -4.66
C ALA A 303 0.14 -4.29 -4.22
N ASP A 304 0.90 -3.97 -3.19
CA ASP A 304 1.73 -4.89 -2.43
C ASP A 304 1.15 -5.04 -1.03
N SER A 305 1.21 -6.21 -0.45
CA SER A 305 0.64 -6.50 0.85
C SER A 305 1.55 -7.42 1.66
N PRO A 306 1.80 -7.14 2.96
CA PRO A 306 2.49 -8.08 3.82
C PRO A 306 1.60 -9.27 4.22
N MET A 307 0.37 -9.33 3.72
CA MET A 307 -0.60 -10.36 4.07
C MET A 307 -0.50 -11.59 3.16
N ASP A 308 0.01 -11.43 1.94
CA ASP A 308 0.33 -12.52 1.02
C ASP A 308 1.79 -13.00 1.20
N HIS A 309 2.26 -13.86 0.31
CA HIS A 309 3.62 -14.42 0.32
C HIS A 309 4.51 -13.87 -0.80
N GLU A 310 3.99 -12.93 -1.59
CA GLU A 310 4.68 -12.37 -2.74
C GLU A 310 5.08 -10.93 -2.47
N GLN A 311 6.34 -10.58 -2.72
CA GLN A 311 6.87 -9.22 -2.55
C GLN A 311 6.83 -8.49 -3.89
N VAL A 312 5.62 -8.28 -4.40
CA VAL A 312 5.39 -7.76 -5.76
C VAL A 312 6.08 -6.43 -6.00
N GLY A 313 6.04 -5.52 -5.03
CA GLY A 313 6.67 -4.20 -5.14
C GLY A 313 8.18 -4.30 -5.34
N GLU A 314 8.86 -5.09 -4.51
CA GLU A 314 10.31 -5.27 -4.58
C GLU A 314 10.74 -5.95 -5.89
N GLU A 315 10.05 -7.02 -6.27
CA GLU A 315 10.35 -7.79 -7.49
C GLU A 315 10.16 -6.95 -8.76
N VAL A 316 9.16 -6.06 -8.79
CA VAL A 316 8.96 -5.12 -9.89
C VAL A 316 10.13 -4.13 -9.95
N TYR A 317 10.57 -3.54 -8.82
CA TYR A 317 11.73 -2.64 -8.80
C TYR A 317 13.01 -3.34 -9.25
N ILE A 318 13.29 -4.54 -8.75
CA ILE A 318 14.44 -5.36 -9.16
C ILE A 318 14.36 -5.65 -10.67
N SER A 319 13.19 -6.02 -11.17
CA SER A 319 12.98 -6.28 -12.60
C SER A 319 13.22 -5.04 -13.46
N MET A 320 12.77 -3.86 -13.03
CA MET A 320 13.03 -2.59 -13.71
C MET A 320 14.53 -2.28 -13.76
N VAL A 321 15.24 -2.40 -12.64
CA VAL A 321 16.70 -2.20 -12.55
C VAL A 321 17.45 -3.16 -13.48
N ASN A 322 17.07 -4.43 -13.47
CA ASN A 322 17.70 -5.45 -14.30
C ASN A 322 17.48 -5.23 -15.81
N LYS A 323 16.34 -4.64 -16.18
CA LYS A 323 15.98 -4.34 -17.59
C LYS A 323 16.44 -2.95 -18.05
N ALA A 324 16.94 -2.11 -17.13
CA ALA A 324 17.46 -0.80 -17.47
C ALA A 324 18.72 -0.89 -18.35
N GLU A 325 18.79 -0.08 -19.39
CA GLU A 325 19.91 -0.03 -20.35
C GLU A 325 20.70 1.27 -20.27
N LYS A 326 20.01 2.40 -20.08
CA LYS A 326 20.63 3.73 -20.11
C LYS A 326 20.75 4.33 -18.71
N TYR A 327 19.64 4.40 -17.98
CA TYR A 327 19.60 4.97 -16.64
C TYR A 327 18.49 4.36 -15.79
N CYS A 328 18.66 4.42 -14.48
CA CYS A 328 17.66 4.09 -13.48
C CYS A 328 17.85 5.02 -12.29
N TRP A 329 16.89 5.91 -12.05
CA TRP A 329 16.96 6.91 -10.98
C TRP A 329 15.88 6.69 -9.96
N PHE A 330 16.25 6.74 -8.68
CA PHE A 330 15.35 6.62 -7.55
C PHE A 330 15.34 7.91 -6.74
N MET A 331 14.16 8.36 -6.38
CA MET A 331 13.95 9.52 -5.52
C MET A 331 13.12 9.07 -4.32
N THR A 332 13.70 9.06 -3.14
CA THR A 332 13.08 8.54 -1.92
C THR A 332 13.59 9.29 -0.69
N PRO A 333 12.74 9.54 0.32
CA PRO A 333 13.18 10.08 1.60
C PRO A 333 14.02 9.08 2.40
N TYR A 334 13.81 7.77 2.19
CA TYR A 334 14.52 6.70 2.88
C TYR A 334 15.08 5.67 1.89
N LEU A 335 16.38 5.51 1.86
CA LEU A 335 17.03 4.46 1.07
C LEU A 335 17.33 3.26 1.98
N ILE A 336 16.29 2.53 2.33
CA ILE A 336 16.37 1.27 3.09
C ILE A 336 16.02 0.16 2.11
N ILE A 337 17.05 -0.51 1.60
CA ILE A 337 16.93 -1.53 0.56
C ILE A 337 17.43 -2.87 1.06
N THR A 338 16.90 -3.94 0.50
CA THR A 338 17.36 -5.32 0.75
C THR A 338 18.71 -5.59 0.09
N ASP A 339 19.32 -6.70 0.44
CA ASP A 339 20.57 -7.15 -0.18
C ASP A 339 20.35 -7.47 -1.67
N GLU A 340 19.19 -8.01 -2.03
CA GLU A 340 18.78 -8.33 -3.40
C GLU A 340 18.69 -7.06 -4.25
N MET A 341 18.00 -6.03 -3.77
CA MET A 341 17.90 -4.74 -4.46
C MET A 341 19.27 -4.04 -4.56
N SER A 342 20.07 -4.09 -3.50
CA SER A 342 21.45 -3.56 -3.48
C SER A 342 22.31 -4.26 -4.54
N HIS A 343 22.22 -5.59 -4.62
CA HIS A 343 22.93 -6.37 -5.64
C HIS A 343 22.49 -6.01 -7.07
N ALA A 344 21.18 -5.89 -7.31
CA ALA A 344 20.64 -5.49 -8.61
C ALA A 344 21.15 -4.11 -9.06
N LEU A 345 21.13 -3.13 -8.14
CA LEU A 345 21.68 -1.79 -8.38
C LEU A 345 23.18 -1.82 -8.70
N CYS A 346 23.97 -2.58 -7.92
CA CYS A 346 25.39 -2.73 -8.17
C CYS A 346 25.68 -3.38 -9.53
N LEU A 347 24.90 -4.40 -9.91
CA LEU A 347 25.04 -5.08 -11.19
C LEU A 347 24.67 -4.13 -12.35
N ALA A 348 23.59 -3.36 -12.23
CA ALA A 348 23.22 -2.37 -13.23
C ALA A 348 24.34 -1.35 -13.47
N ALA A 349 24.96 -0.84 -12.39
CA ALA A 349 26.12 0.05 -12.52
C ALA A 349 27.31 -0.59 -13.23
N LYS A 350 27.62 -1.84 -12.90
CA LYS A 350 28.72 -2.59 -13.57
C LYS A 350 28.44 -2.82 -15.06
N ARG A 351 27.16 -2.86 -15.47
CA ARG A 351 26.76 -2.91 -16.89
C ARG A 351 26.82 -1.55 -17.58
N GLY A 352 27.16 -0.47 -16.87
CA GLY A 352 27.24 0.89 -17.43
C GLY A 352 25.92 1.67 -17.40
N VAL A 353 24.91 1.19 -16.67
CA VAL A 353 23.65 1.94 -16.47
C VAL A 353 23.92 3.12 -15.53
N ASP A 354 23.57 4.35 -15.96
CA ASP A 354 23.61 5.52 -15.07
C ASP A 354 22.58 5.37 -13.97
N ARG A 355 23.03 5.40 -12.73
CA ARG A 355 22.17 5.27 -11.56
C ARG A 355 22.32 6.49 -10.67
N LYS A 356 21.21 7.08 -10.29
CA LYS A 356 21.15 8.15 -9.30
C LYS A 356 20.13 7.77 -8.25
N SER A 357 20.51 7.91 -7.00
CA SER A 357 19.59 7.84 -5.88
C SER A 357 19.70 9.15 -5.13
N THR A 358 18.59 9.87 -5.01
CA THR A 358 18.53 11.12 -4.27
C THR A 358 17.68 10.88 -3.03
N ARG A 359 18.30 11.00 -1.86
CA ARG A 359 17.59 11.07 -0.60
C ARG A 359 17.03 12.50 -0.47
N LEU A 360 15.71 12.61 -0.46
CA LEU A 360 15.02 13.86 -0.14
C LEU A 360 14.85 13.92 1.37
N ASN A 361 15.28 15.01 1.97
CA ASN A 361 15.11 15.31 3.40
C ASN A 361 15.91 14.38 4.35
N SER A 362 17.15 14.71 4.53
CA SER A 362 17.95 14.20 5.68
C SER A 362 18.14 15.33 6.68
#